data_86583ac1b64ceda1bb4a7d90c7632cac
#
_entry.id   86583ac1b64ceda1bb4a7d90c7632cac
#
_cell.length_a   1.000
_cell.length_b   1.000
_cell.length_c   1.000
_cell.angle_alpha   90.00
_cell.angle_beta   90.00
_cell.angle_gamma   90.00
#
_symmetry.space_group_name_H-M   'P 1'
#
loop_
_entity.id
_entity.type
_entity.pdbx_description
1 polymer ?
#
loop_
_entity_poly.entity_id
_entity_poly.type
_entity_poly.pdbx_seq_one_letter_code
_entity_poly.pdbx_strand_id
1 'polypeptide(L)'
;IRTLLYETCRYVDIYKAYNHVGKERKLENEERQDAKMYQKLADMYTPLLKLYSSEGCNQIAYDAIQIFGGTGYMKDFPIERIYRDARITTIYEGTSQLQVVAAIRSVGSGAFLSVMRERSKDTVKPELEYLKHSLEKMTEQFAKTVERINEFNDNELFDFHSRRLVEMAGNILIGYLLLFDAN
;
A
#
# COMPACT_ATOMS: atom_id res chain seq x y z
N ILE A 1 -0.68 -7.14 5.98
CA ILE A 1 0.63 -6.42 5.94
C ILE A 1 1.72 -7.35 5.40
N ARG A 2 1.86 -8.59 5.88
CA ARG A 2 2.92 -9.51 5.45
C ARG A 2 2.93 -9.75 3.94
N THR A 3 1.79 -9.98 3.32
CA THR A 3 1.63 -10.13 1.87
C THR A 3 2.07 -8.88 1.13
N LEU A 4 1.63 -7.71 1.59
CA LEU A 4 2.06 -6.44 1.03
C LEU A 4 3.58 -6.24 1.14
N LEU A 5 4.21 -6.67 2.24
CA LEU A 5 5.66 -6.64 2.41
C LEU A 5 6.36 -7.49 1.36
N TYR A 6 5.98 -8.76 1.21
CA TYR A 6 6.64 -9.66 0.25
C TYR A 6 6.46 -9.21 -1.19
N GLU A 7 5.28 -8.73 -1.56
CA GLU A 7 5.04 -8.21 -2.90
C GLU A 7 5.85 -6.94 -3.17
N THR A 8 5.96 -6.04 -2.20
CA THR A 8 6.80 -4.84 -2.31
C THR A 8 8.27 -5.21 -2.45
N CYS A 9 8.78 -6.11 -1.60
CA CYS A 9 10.17 -6.59 -1.69
C CYS A 9 10.45 -7.21 -3.06
N ARG A 10 9.53 -8.03 -3.59
CA ARG A 10 9.67 -8.63 -4.91
C ARG A 10 9.87 -7.59 -6.01
N TYR A 11 9.07 -6.53 -6.03
CA TYR A 11 9.23 -5.46 -7.03
C TYR A 11 10.53 -4.68 -6.85
N VAL A 12 10.89 -4.39 -5.61
CA VAL A 12 12.16 -3.70 -5.30
C VAL A 12 13.37 -4.53 -5.72
N ASP A 13 13.36 -5.82 -5.45
CA ASP A 13 14.47 -6.72 -5.79
C ASP A 13 14.62 -6.87 -7.30
N ILE A 14 13.51 -7.04 -8.03
CA ILE A 14 13.55 -7.18 -9.49
C ILE A 14 14.09 -5.89 -10.14
N TYR A 15 13.58 -4.70 -9.78
CA TYR A 15 14.06 -3.47 -10.37
C TYR A 15 15.53 -3.20 -10.03
N LYS A 16 15.98 -3.54 -8.81
CA LYS A 16 17.40 -3.44 -8.42
C LYS A 16 18.28 -4.40 -9.19
N ALA A 17 17.81 -5.62 -9.46
CA ALA A 17 18.53 -6.57 -10.30
C ALA A 17 18.74 -6.02 -11.71
N TYR A 18 17.71 -5.45 -12.35
CA TYR A 18 17.86 -4.77 -13.65
C TYR A 18 18.84 -3.60 -13.59
N ASN A 19 18.78 -2.79 -12.52
CA ASN A 19 19.73 -1.69 -12.34
C ASN A 19 21.19 -2.19 -12.17
N HIS A 20 21.38 -3.34 -11.52
CA HIS A 20 22.71 -3.94 -11.37
C HIS A 20 23.25 -4.41 -12.73
N VAL A 21 22.46 -5.19 -13.48
CA VAL A 21 22.79 -5.65 -14.83
C VAL A 21 23.07 -4.47 -15.77
N GLY A 22 22.30 -3.38 -15.65
CA GLY A 22 22.48 -2.17 -16.44
C GLY A 22 23.79 -1.41 -16.19
N LYS A 23 24.49 -1.68 -15.06
CA LYS A 23 25.84 -1.17 -14.79
C LYS A 23 26.93 -2.01 -15.47
N GLU A 24 26.67 -3.28 -15.70
CA GLU A 24 27.62 -4.22 -16.30
C GLU A 24 27.52 -4.27 -17.83
N ARG A 25 26.31 -4.14 -18.35
CA ARG A 25 26.00 -4.12 -19.78
C ARG A 25 24.81 -3.25 -20.11
N LYS A 26 24.69 -2.84 -21.38
CA LYS A 26 23.49 -2.15 -21.86
C LYS A 26 22.28 -3.11 -21.82
N LEU A 27 21.20 -2.70 -21.20
CA LEU A 27 19.95 -3.44 -21.20
C LEU A 27 19.30 -3.44 -22.58
N GLU A 28 18.67 -4.54 -22.95
CA GLU A 28 17.82 -4.65 -24.13
C GLU A 28 16.52 -3.84 -23.97
N ASN A 29 15.78 -3.65 -25.06
CA ASN A 29 14.57 -2.81 -25.02
C ASN A 29 13.49 -3.36 -24.07
N GLU A 30 13.28 -4.66 -24.08
CA GLU A 30 12.34 -5.35 -23.18
C GLU A 30 12.78 -5.20 -21.72
N GLU A 31 14.06 -5.50 -21.42
CA GLU A 31 14.63 -5.35 -20.08
C GLU A 31 14.48 -3.92 -19.53
N ARG A 32 14.61 -2.90 -20.40
CA ARG A 32 14.40 -1.49 -19.99
C ARG A 32 12.93 -1.19 -19.68
N GLN A 33 12.02 -1.79 -20.45
CA GLN A 33 10.57 -1.62 -20.19
C GLN A 33 10.20 -2.29 -18.88
N ASP A 34 10.68 -3.51 -18.64
CA ASP A 34 10.47 -4.23 -17.38
C ASP A 34 11.07 -3.50 -16.19
N ALA A 35 12.32 -3.04 -16.29
CA ALA A 35 12.96 -2.26 -15.24
C ALA A 35 12.13 -1.02 -14.84
N LYS A 36 11.62 -0.28 -15.84
CA LYS A 36 10.74 0.88 -15.60
C LYS A 36 9.41 0.49 -14.98
N MET A 37 8.82 -0.62 -15.43
CA MET A 37 7.56 -1.13 -14.89
C MET A 37 7.73 -1.52 -13.42
N TYR A 38 8.74 -2.34 -13.09
CA TYR A 38 9.00 -2.76 -11.72
C TYR A 38 9.41 -1.61 -10.81
N GLN A 39 10.14 -0.62 -11.32
CA GLN A 39 10.42 0.60 -10.56
C GLN A 39 9.13 1.35 -10.21
N LYS A 40 8.22 1.55 -11.16
CA LYS A 40 6.93 2.21 -10.90
C LYS A 40 6.10 1.44 -9.87
N LEU A 41 6.10 0.11 -9.93
CA LEU A 41 5.43 -0.73 -8.94
C LEU A 41 6.09 -0.57 -7.56
N ALA A 42 7.41 -0.62 -7.48
CA ALA A 42 8.13 -0.40 -6.22
C ALA A 42 7.85 0.98 -5.62
N ASP A 43 7.85 2.04 -6.45
CA ASP A 43 7.57 3.42 -6.04
C ASP A 43 6.12 3.60 -5.54
N MET A 44 5.18 2.83 -6.09
CA MET A 44 3.77 2.83 -5.64
C MET A 44 3.57 2.05 -4.35
N TYR A 45 4.18 0.87 -4.22
CA TYR A 45 3.94 -0.05 -3.10
C TYR A 45 4.70 0.34 -1.84
N THR A 46 5.91 0.87 -1.97
CA THR A 46 6.78 1.21 -0.82
C THR A 46 6.12 2.20 0.15
N PRO A 47 5.57 3.35 -0.29
CA PRO A 47 4.91 4.27 0.64
C PRO A 47 3.63 3.68 1.24
N LEU A 48 2.87 2.87 0.49
CA LEU A 48 1.70 2.15 1.02
C LEU A 48 2.11 1.14 2.10
N LEU A 49 3.16 0.35 1.85
CA LEU A 49 3.69 -0.58 2.84
C LEU A 49 4.09 0.14 4.12
N LYS A 50 4.88 1.21 4.02
CA LYS A 50 5.35 1.96 5.20
C LYS A 50 4.19 2.59 5.95
N LEU A 51 3.21 3.16 5.26
CA LEU A 51 2.01 3.75 5.86
C LEU A 51 1.22 2.69 6.63
N TYR A 52 0.82 1.61 5.97
CA TYR A 52 -0.03 0.58 6.58
C TYR A 52 0.67 -0.22 7.68
N SER A 53 1.97 -0.49 7.55
CA SER A 53 2.72 -1.21 8.58
C SER A 53 2.89 -0.37 9.85
N SER A 54 3.23 0.91 9.71
CA SER A 54 3.44 1.79 10.86
C SER A 54 2.13 2.15 11.58
N GLU A 55 1.07 2.49 10.84
CA GLU A 55 -0.24 2.78 11.44
C GLU A 55 -0.84 1.52 12.07
N GLY A 56 -0.76 0.37 11.38
CA GLY A 56 -1.23 -0.91 11.91
C GLY A 56 -0.46 -1.35 13.16
N CYS A 57 0.85 -1.15 13.22
CA CYS A 57 1.65 -1.43 14.40
C CYS A 57 1.17 -0.61 15.62
N ASN A 58 0.90 0.68 15.42
CA ASN A 58 0.37 1.55 16.48
C ASN A 58 -1.01 1.09 16.94
N GLN A 59 -1.92 0.75 16.01
CA GLN A 59 -3.26 0.28 16.35
C GLN A 59 -3.23 -1.04 17.13
N ILE A 60 -2.41 -2.01 16.67
CA ILE A 60 -2.27 -3.31 17.35
C ILE A 60 -1.71 -3.11 18.76
N ALA A 61 -0.71 -2.24 18.94
CA ALA A 61 -0.14 -1.96 20.25
C ALA A 61 -1.15 -1.26 21.18
N TYR A 62 -1.96 -0.35 20.64
CA TYR A 62 -3.06 0.30 21.36
C TYR A 62 -4.09 -0.74 21.84
N ASP A 63 -4.55 -1.60 20.94
CA ASP A 63 -5.55 -2.64 21.26
C ASP A 63 -5.00 -3.66 22.27
N ALA A 64 -3.70 -3.98 22.18
CA ALA A 64 -3.05 -4.86 23.13
C ALA A 64 -3.05 -4.29 24.56
N ILE A 65 -2.79 -2.98 24.76
CA ILE A 65 -2.93 -2.34 26.07
C ILE A 65 -4.37 -2.49 26.59
N GLN A 66 -5.36 -2.30 25.72
CA GLN A 66 -6.76 -2.44 26.08
C GLN A 66 -7.09 -3.87 26.56
N ILE A 67 -6.54 -4.90 25.90
CA ILE A 67 -6.72 -6.32 26.28
C ILE A 67 -6.07 -6.61 27.64
N PHE A 68 -4.88 -6.06 27.90
CA PHE A 68 -4.22 -6.18 29.21
C PHE A 68 -4.91 -5.39 30.33
N GLY A 69 -5.77 -4.43 29.97
CA GLY A 69 -6.43 -3.54 30.93
C GLY A 69 -5.44 -2.66 31.71
N GLY A 70 -5.77 -2.34 32.98
CA GLY A 70 -4.93 -1.48 33.82
C GLY A 70 -3.48 -1.97 33.97
N THR A 71 -3.26 -3.28 33.97
CA THR A 71 -1.91 -3.87 34.06
C THR A 71 -1.09 -3.58 32.80
N GLY A 72 -1.71 -3.48 31.64
CA GLY A 72 -1.03 -3.13 30.39
C GLY A 72 -0.45 -1.71 30.36
N TYR A 73 -1.01 -0.81 31.16
CA TYR A 73 -0.51 0.55 31.33
C TYR A 73 0.72 0.64 32.26
N MET A 74 0.89 -0.34 33.13
CA MET A 74 1.96 -0.39 34.12
C MET A 74 3.25 -0.96 33.54
N LYS A 75 4.40 -0.54 34.08
CA LYS A 75 5.74 -0.97 33.62
C LYS A 75 6.09 -2.42 33.94
N ASP A 76 5.27 -3.11 34.72
CA ASP A 76 5.44 -4.53 35.06
C ASP A 76 5.27 -5.44 33.84
N PHE A 77 4.59 -4.97 32.79
CA PHE A 77 4.38 -5.68 31.55
C PHE A 77 5.04 -4.96 30.35
N PRO A 78 5.55 -5.69 29.35
CA PRO A 78 6.29 -5.09 28.24
C PRO A 78 5.41 -4.26 27.28
N ILE A 79 4.08 -4.37 27.36
CA ILE A 79 3.18 -3.80 26.35
C ILE A 79 3.16 -2.27 26.37
N GLU A 80 3.36 -1.61 27.53
CA GLU A 80 3.46 -0.14 27.60
C GLU A 80 4.67 0.36 26.80
N ARG A 81 5.79 -0.36 26.88
CA ARG A 81 6.99 -0.04 26.12
C ARG A 81 6.80 -0.30 24.63
N ILE A 82 6.20 -1.41 24.27
CA ILE A 82 5.88 -1.74 22.86
C ILE A 82 4.99 -0.65 22.25
N TYR A 83 3.97 -0.18 22.95
CA TYR A 83 3.11 0.91 22.49
C TYR A 83 3.87 2.22 22.28
N ARG A 84 4.71 2.59 23.24
CA ARG A 84 5.56 3.78 23.14
C ARG A 84 6.56 3.66 21.98
N ASP A 85 7.19 2.49 21.82
CA ASP A 85 8.16 2.25 20.75
C ASP A 85 7.47 2.16 19.37
N ALA A 86 6.23 1.65 19.29
CA ALA A 86 5.45 1.66 18.06
C ALA A 86 5.20 3.09 17.54
N ARG A 87 5.05 4.07 18.45
CA ARG A 87 4.71 5.45 18.05
C ARG A 87 5.74 6.11 17.15
N ILE A 88 7.04 5.80 17.30
CA ILE A 88 8.09 6.37 16.45
C ILE A 88 7.98 5.93 14.99
N THR A 89 7.39 4.75 14.74
CA THR A 89 7.30 4.18 13.39
C THR A 89 6.48 5.04 12.40
N THR A 90 5.56 5.87 12.89
CA THR A 90 4.78 6.81 12.07
C THR A 90 5.44 8.17 11.90
N ILE A 91 6.62 8.38 12.50
CA ILE A 91 7.33 9.67 12.53
C ILE A 91 8.63 9.60 11.75
N TYR A 92 9.50 8.60 12.01
CA TYR A 92 10.83 8.50 11.41
C TYR A 92 10.80 8.00 9.97
N GLU A 93 11.88 8.23 9.20
CA GLU A 93 12.03 7.80 7.80
C GLU A 93 10.85 8.22 6.89
N GLY A 94 10.35 9.40 7.12
CA GLY A 94 9.15 9.93 6.47
C GLY A 94 7.88 9.63 7.26
N THR A 95 7.22 10.68 7.71
CA THR A 95 5.97 10.58 8.48
C THR A 95 4.87 9.92 7.66
N SER A 96 3.81 9.45 8.34
CA SER A 96 2.61 8.94 7.66
C SER A 96 2.09 9.91 6.58
N GLN A 97 2.13 11.23 6.84
CA GLN A 97 1.72 12.23 5.86
C GLN A 97 2.66 12.26 4.65
N LEU A 98 3.97 12.14 4.83
CA LEU A 98 4.91 12.07 3.70
C LEU A 98 4.72 10.81 2.86
N GLN A 99 4.31 9.69 3.48
CA GLN A 99 3.96 8.47 2.74
C GLN A 99 2.69 8.68 1.91
N VAL A 100 1.70 9.41 2.43
CA VAL A 100 0.50 9.79 1.66
C VAL A 100 0.89 10.65 0.46
N VAL A 101 1.72 11.68 0.65
CA VAL A 101 2.20 12.56 -0.44
C VAL A 101 3.00 11.78 -1.50
N ALA A 102 3.77 10.77 -1.10
CA ALA A 102 4.48 9.92 -2.04
C ALA A 102 3.53 8.99 -2.80
N ALA A 103 2.58 8.35 -2.10
CA ALA A 103 1.64 7.38 -2.68
C ALA A 103 0.64 8.04 -3.64
N ILE A 104 0.13 9.24 -3.31
CA ILE A 104 -0.95 9.88 -4.07
C ILE A 104 -0.56 10.13 -5.54
N ARG A 105 0.73 10.34 -5.83
CA ARG A 105 1.23 10.53 -7.19
C ARG A 105 0.92 9.34 -8.09
N SER A 106 1.08 8.12 -7.58
CA SER A 106 0.78 6.88 -8.31
C SER A 106 -0.69 6.52 -8.24
N VAL A 107 -1.32 6.74 -7.08
CA VAL A 107 -2.72 6.44 -6.81
C VAL A 107 -3.65 7.34 -7.63
N GLY A 108 -3.37 8.64 -7.70
CA GLY A 108 -4.17 9.62 -8.43
C GLY A 108 -3.92 9.67 -9.94
N SER A 109 -2.80 9.11 -10.43
CA SER A 109 -2.42 9.17 -11.85
C SER A 109 -3.02 8.08 -12.74
N GLY A 110 -3.86 7.20 -12.20
CA GLY A 110 -4.42 6.06 -12.94
C GLY A 110 -3.50 4.83 -12.99
N ALA A 111 -2.22 4.93 -12.61
CA ALA A 111 -1.30 3.80 -12.59
C ALA A 111 -1.80 2.69 -11.63
N PHE A 112 -2.31 3.07 -10.47
CA PHE A 112 -2.92 2.17 -9.51
C PHE A 112 -4.11 1.41 -10.11
N LEU A 113 -5.03 2.12 -10.76
CA LEU A 113 -6.21 1.52 -11.38
C LEU A 113 -5.83 0.51 -12.48
N SER A 114 -4.80 0.80 -13.26
CA SER A 114 -4.30 -0.13 -14.27
C SER A 114 -3.83 -1.45 -13.65
N VAL A 115 -3.10 -1.38 -12.54
CA VAL A 115 -2.63 -2.57 -11.80
C VAL A 115 -3.80 -3.34 -11.20
N MET A 116 -4.78 -2.67 -10.60
CA MET A 116 -5.94 -3.34 -9.99
C MET A 116 -6.83 -4.01 -11.04
N ARG A 117 -7.05 -3.37 -12.19
CA ARG A 117 -7.78 -3.95 -13.30
C ARG A 117 -7.07 -5.15 -13.93
N GLU A 118 -5.75 -5.17 -13.94
CA GLU A 118 -5.00 -6.36 -14.36
C GLU A 118 -5.21 -7.51 -13.38
N ARG A 119 -5.07 -7.25 -12.07
CA ARG A 119 -5.31 -8.25 -11.02
C ARG A 119 -6.75 -8.79 -11.01
N SER A 120 -7.74 -7.97 -11.36
CA SER A 120 -9.15 -8.42 -11.43
C SER A 120 -9.42 -9.46 -12.50
N LYS A 121 -8.52 -9.64 -13.48
CA LYS A 121 -8.65 -10.68 -14.52
C LYS A 121 -8.27 -12.07 -14.02
N ASP A 122 -7.53 -12.18 -12.91
CA ASP A 122 -7.11 -13.46 -12.37
C ASP A 122 -8.32 -14.27 -11.89
N THR A 123 -8.29 -15.57 -12.14
CA THR A 123 -9.32 -16.48 -11.66
C THR A 123 -9.14 -16.79 -10.18
N VAL A 124 -10.25 -16.92 -9.47
CA VAL A 124 -10.28 -17.31 -8.06
C VAL A 124 -11.18 -18.53 -7.88
N LYS A 125 -11.04 -19.21 -6.75
CA LYS A 125 -11.94 -20.32 -6.38
C LYS A 125 -13.39 -19.84 -6.31
N PRO A 126 -14.38 -20.69 -6.67
CA PRO A 126 -15.80 -20.30 -6.69
C PRO A 126 -16.30 -19.69 -5.36
N GLU A 127 -15.81 -20.19 -4.23
CA GLU A 127 -16.16 -19.68 -2.90
C GLU A 127 -15.63 -18.25 -2.62
N LEU A 128 -14.68 -17.76 -3.39
CA LEU A 128 -14.07 -16.45 -3.26
C LEU A 128 -14.60 -15.40 -4.28
N GLU A 129 -15.42 -15.84 -5.26
CA GLU A 129 -15.92 -14.97 -6.32
C GLU A 129 -16.70 -13.74 -5.78
N TYR A 130 -17.43 -13.91 -4.68
CA TYR A 130 -18.17 -12.80 -4.06
C TYR A 130 -17.24 -11.71 -3.49
N LEU A 131 -16.05 -12.12 -2.97
CA LEU A 131 -15.03 -11.18 -2.49
C LEU A 131 -14.38 -10.45 -3.66
N LYS A 132 -14.04 -11.18 -4.73
CA LYS A 132 -13.51 -10.60 -5.97
C LYS A 132 -14.46 -9.54 -6.53
N HIS A 133 -15.75 -9.88 -6.66
CA HIS A 133 -16.76 -8.95 -7.14
C HIS A 133 -16.90 -7.70 -6.23
N SER A 134 -16.76 -7.86 -4.92
CA SER A 134 -16.75 -6.75 -3.98
C SER A 134 -15.54 -5.83 -4.20
N LEU A 135 -14.35 -6.39 -4.44
CA LEU A 135 -13.13 -5.62 -4.75
C LEU A 135 -13.23 -4.90 -6.10
N GLU A 136 -13.83 -5.51 -7.10
CA GLU A 136 -14.12 -4.88 -8.39
C GLU A 136 -15.03 -3.66 -8.23
N LYS A 137 -16.11 -3.79 -7.45
CA LYS A 137 -17.00 -2.66 -7.12
C LYS A 137 -16.25 -1.54 -6.38
N MET A 138 -15.41 -1.89 -5.40
CA MET A 138 -14.58 -0.90 -4.68
C MET A 138 -13.61 -0.20 -5.63
N THR A 139 -13.00 -0.92 -6.57
CA THR A 139 -12.09 -0.37 -7.58
C THR A 139 -12.81 0.61 -8.50
N GLU A 140 -14.01 0.27 -8.98
CA GLU A 140 -14.82 1.16 -9.80
C GLU A 140 -15.31 2.40 -9.02
N GLN A 141 -15.70 2.22 -7.76
CA GLN A 141 -16.07 3.35 -6.90
C GLN A 141 -14.88 4.28 -6.66
N PHE A 142 -13.70 3.73 -6.45
CA PHE A 142 -12.47 4.49 -6.33
C PHE A 142 -12.16 5.28 -7.62
N ALA A 143 -12.28 4.66 -8.79
CA ALA A 143 -12.08 5.31 -10.08
C ALA A 143 -12.99 6.52 -10.25
N LYS A 144 -14.30 6.36 -10.00
CA LYS A 144 -15.29 7.44 -10.04
C LYS A 144 -14.98 8.56 -9.04
N THR A 145 -14.46 8.21 -7.86
CA THR A 145 -14.10 9.20 -6.84
C THR A 145 -12.93 10.05 -7.29
N VAL A 146 -11.87 9.43 -7.84
CA VAL A 146 -10.71 10.14 -8.39
C VAL A 146 -11.11 11.04 -9.56
N GLU A 147 -11.92 10.52 -10.49
CA GLU A 147 -12.44 11.29 -11.62
C GLU A 147 -13.23 12.51 -11.15
N ARG A 148 -14.16 12.30 -10.20
CA ARG A 148 -14.98 13.38 -9.63
C ARG A 148 -14.16 14.50 -8.98
N ILE A 149 -13.09 14.13 -8.24
CA ILE A 149 -12.21 15.13 -7.63
C ILE A 149 -11.43 15.89 -8.69
N ASN A 150 -10.96 15.21 -9.73
CA ASN A 150 -10.22 15.82 -10.82
C ASN A 150 -11.08 16.77 -11.68
N GLU A 151 -12.39 16.55 -11.79
CA GLU A 151 -13.34 17.43 -12.49
C GLU A 151 -13.36 18.85 -11.92
N PHE A 152 -13.10 19.03 -10.62
CA PHE A 152 -13.03 20.34 -9.98
C PHE A 152 -11.79 21.14 -10.40
N ASN A 153 -10.76 20.51 -10.97
CA ASN A 153 -9.49 21.11 -11.37
C ASN A 153 -8.88 22.01 -10.27
N ASP A 154 -8.99 21.56 -9.04
CA ASP A 154 -8.56 22.24 -7.81
C ASP A 154 -7.54 21.37 -7.08
N ASN A 155 -6.28 21.82 -7.09
CA ASN A 155 -5.18 21.10 -6.45
C ASN A 155 -5.32 21.07 -4.92
N GLU A 156 -5.84 22.11 -4.29
CA GLU A 156 -6.03 22.15 -2.82
C GLU A 156 -7.10 21.15 -2.40
N LEU A 157 -8.18 21.03 -3.17
CA LEU A 157 -9.22 20.05 -2.95
C LEU A 157 -8.67 18.62 -3.13
N PHE A 158 -7.85 18.39 -4.17
CA PHE A 158 -7.21 17.10 -4.39
C PHE A 158 -6.27 16.73 -3.22
N ASP A 159 -5.43 17.67 -2.78
CA ASP A 159 -4.52 17.48 -1.66
C ASP A 159 -5.27 17.23 -0.35
N PHE A 160 -6.38 17.92 -0.12
CA PHE A 160 -7.24 17.70 1.04
C PHE A 160 -7.81 16.27 1.09
N HIS A 161 -8.13 15.68 -0.06
CA HIS A 161 -8.64 14.31 -0.15
C HIS A 161 -7.55 13.23 -0.26
N SER A 162 -6.28 13.60 -0.43
CA SER A 162 -5.17 12.67 -0.68
C SER A 162 -5.09 11.52 0.32
N ARG A 163 -5.21 11.79 1.62
CA ARG A 163 -5.18 10.77 2.67
C ARG A 163 -6.25 9.72 2.46
N ARG A 164 -7.49 10.13 2.21
CA ARG A 164 -8.64 9.22 2.00
C ARG A 164 -8.47 8.39 0.71
N LEU A 165 -8.00 9.02 -0.37
CA LEU A 165 -7.74 8.32 -1.61
C LEU A 165 -6.66 7.25 -1.46
N VAL A 166 -5.58 7.57 -0.74
CA VAL A 166 -4.50 6.62 -0.47
C VAL A 166 -4.98 5.46 0.41
N GLU A 167 -5.81 5.72 1.41
CA GLU A 167 -6.41 4.68 2.26
C GLU A 167 -7.37 3.79 1.47
N MET A 168 -8.22 4.36 0.62
CA MET A 168 -9.09 3.57 -0.27
C MET A 168 -8.27 2.66 -1.18
N ALA A 169 -7.24 3.21 -1.83
CA ALA A 169 -6.36 2.44 -2.71
C ALA A 169 -5.61 1.33 -1.96
N GLY A 170 -5.06 1.64 -0.79
CA GLY A 170 -4.35 0.64 0.02
C GLY A 170 -5.26 -0.49 0.51
N ASN A 171 -6.50 -0.19 0.89
CA ASN A 171 -7.47 -1.20 1.28
C ASN A 171 -7.85 -2.11 0.11
N ILE A 172 -8.05 -1.56 -1.09
CA ILE A 172 -8.32 -2.33 -2.30
C ILE A 172 -7.11 -3.23 -2.63
N LEU A 173 -5.90 -2.68 -2.60
CA LEU A 173 -4.67 -3.42 -2.87
C LEU A 173 -4.50 -4.59 -1.90
N ILE A 174 -4.60 -4.33 -0.60
CA ILE A 174 -4.47 -5.37 0.43
C ILE A 174 -5.58 -6.41 0.27
N GLY A 175 -6.80 -5.99 -0.06
CA GLY A 175 -7.91 -6.90 -0.35
C GLY A 175 -7.60 -7.87 -1.49
N TYR A 176 -7.09 -7.39 -2.62
CA TYR A 176 -6.65 -8.25 -3.73
C TYR A 176 -5.50 -9.18 -3.33
N LEU A 177 -4.50 -8.68 -2.60
CA LEU A 177 -3.39 -9.52 -2.15
C LEU A 177 -3.86 -10.66 -1.23
N LEU A 178 -4.77 -10.37 -0.29
CA LEU A 178 -5.35 -11.39 0.59
C LEU A 178 -6.25 -12.38 -0.17
N LEU A 179 -6.98 -11.90 -1.16
CA LEU A 179 -7.81 -12.74 -2.01
C LEU A 179 -6.96 -13.78 -2.74
N PHE A 180 -5.81 -13.39 -3.27
CA PHE A 180 -4.90 -14.30 -3.96
C PHE A 180 -4.14 -15.22 -3.00
N ASP A 181 -3.82 -14.78 -1.78
CA ASP A 181 -3.25 -15.66 -0.76
C ASP A 181 -4.22 -16.78 -0.34
N ALA A 182 -5.53 -16.50 -0.37
CA ALA A 182 -6.58 -17.47 -0.03
C ALA A 182 -6.95 -18.42 -1.20
N ASN A 183 -6.58 -18.06 -2.44
CA ASN A 183 -6.87 -18.82 -3.64
C ASN A 183 -5.91 -19.99 -3.84
#